data_4b0b85279e87c60e458e6250bd652620
#
_entry.id   4b0b85279e87c60e458e6250bd652620
#
_cell.length_a   1.000
_cell.length_b   1.000
_cell.length_c   1.000
_cell.angle_alpha   90.00
_cell.angle_beta   90.00
_cell.angle_gamma   90.00
#
_symmetry.space_group_name_H-M   'P 1'
#
loop_
_entity.id
_entity.type
_entity.pdbx_description
1 polymer ?
#
loop_
_entity_poly.entity_id
_entity_poly.type
_entity_poly.pdbx_seq_one_letter_code
_entity_poly.pdbx_strand_id
1 'polypeptide(L)'
;MLNRSFSTREKVLMLVLAVLLVAACYYFLVIKNVADTKLENDLQLQEIQQQIDTQTALAMARTRMEGELEKLGDVNKLPVVATYDNIRNELDELNALLAGVGTYDVKFGQPELEGELVRRPVTITYTVPSYDAALNIVQSLQNGSYRCDITDFTLTGKMLADGSIESVNATLDVTYFETTRGATNLSGLAEGKAS
;
A
#
# COMPACT_ATOMS: atom_id res chain seq x y z
N MET A 1 62.56 9.98 -57.99
CA MET A 1 62.98 9.33 -59.27
C MET A 1 62.39 7.92 -59.29
N LEU A 2 61.20 7.75 -59.84
CA LEU A 2 60.63 6.42 -60.12
C LEU A 2 59.97 6.47 -61.47
N ASN A 3 60.79 6.54 -62.49
CA ASN A 3 60.33 6.43 -63.86
C ASN A 3 60.55 4.98 -64.36
N ARG A 4 59.73 4.07 -63.74
CA ARG A 4 59.71 2.67 -64.17
C ARG A 4 58.45 2.50 -64.97
N SER A 5 58.58 2.25 -66.27
CA SER A 5 57.44 1.95 -67.16
C SER A 5 56.87 0.59 -66.74
N PHE A 6 55.72 0.68 -66.09
CA PHE A 6 54.95 -0.48 -65.64
C PHE A 6 54.54 -1.35 -66.86
N SER A 7 54.80 -2.65 -66.74
CA SER A 7 54.30 -3.64 -67.69
C SER A 7 52.77 -3.67 -67.69
N THR A 8 52.16 -4.03 -68.83
CA THR A 8 50.70 -4.09 -68.97
C THR A 8 50.04 -4.95 -67.87
N ARG A 9 50.75 -6.03 -67.45
CA ARG A 9 50.28 -6.89 -66.35
C ARG A 9 50.32 -6.22 -64.98
N GLU A 10 51.32 -5.38 -64.72
CA GLU A 10 51.43 -4.61 -63.47
C GLU A 10 50.35 -3.53 -63.39
N LYS A 11 50.01 -2.89 -64.52
CA LYS A 11 48.88 -1.90 -64.58
C LYS A 11 47.54 -2.54 -64.28
N VAL A 12 47.26 -3.73 -64.81
CA VAL A 12 46.04 -4.46 -64.53
C VAL A 12 46.00 -4.87 -63.06
N LEU A 13 47.11 -5.35 -62.47
CA LEU A 13 47.19 -5.73 -61.07
C LEU A 13 46.94 -4.53 -60.13
N MET A 14 47.54 -3.37 -60.43
CA MET A 14 47.32 -2.14 -59.70
C MET A 14 45.84 -1.66 -59.78
N LEU A 15 45.19 -1.81 -60.93
CA LEU A 15 43.78 -1.46 -61.09
C LEU A 15 42.87 -2.37 -60.25
N VAL A 16 43.15 -3.72 -60.27
CA VAL A 16 42.41 -4.66 -59.43
C VAL A 16 42.62 -4.35 -57.96
N LEU A 17 43.85 -4.05 -57.55
CA LEU A 17 44.17 -3.67 -56.15
C LEU A 17 43.40 -2.39 -55.74
N ALA A 18 43.38 -1.38 -56.60
CA ALA A 18 42.62 -0.15 -56.33
C ALA A 18 41.13 -0.39 -56.18
N VAL A 19 40.54 -1.22 -57.03
CA VAL A 19 39.11 -1.62 -56.93
C VAL A 19 38.83 -2.35 -55.63
N LEU A 20 39.67 -3.29 -55.23
CA LEU A 20 39.54 -4.00 -53.96
C LEU A 20 39.65 -3.04 -52.76
N LEU A 21 40.54 -2.08 -52.81
CA LEU A 21 40.74 -1.08 -51.77
C LEU A 21 39.52 -0.18 -51.62
N VAL A 22 38.93 0.27 -52.72
CA VAL A 22 37.69 1.05 -52.72
C VAL A 22 36.51 0.20 -52.18
N ALA A 23 36.39 -1.05 -52.59
CA ALA A 23 35.38 -1.94 -52.10
C ALA A 23 35.51 -2.20 -50.58
N ALA A 24 36.73 -2.38 -50.10
CA ALA A 24 37.00 -2.55 -48.66
C ALA A 24 36.66 -1.28 -47.87
N CYS A 25 37.07 -0.10 -48.37
CA CYS A 25 36.68 1.18 -47.78
C CYS A 25 35.15 1.37 -47.69
N TYR A 26 34.46 1.06 -48.80
CA TYR A 26 33.00 1.13 -48.82
C TYR A 26 32.34 0.19 -47.80
N TYR A 27 32.83 -1.03 -47.68
CA TYR A 27 32.36 -2.02 -46.70
C TYR A 27 32.53 -1.49 -45.28
N PHE A 28 33.74 -1.05 -44.91
CA PHE A 28 34.04 -0.60 -43.55
C PHE A 28 33.37 0.70 -43.18
N LEU A 29 33.29 1.68 -44.08
CA LEU A 29 32.79 3.02 -43.78
C LEU A 29 31.26 3.10 -43.89
N VAL A 30 30.64 2.32 -44.78
CA VAL A 30 29.19 2.45 -45.05
C VAL A 30 28.42 1.27 -44.47
N ILE A 31 28.75 0.05 -44.88
CA ILE A 31 27.92 -1.11 -44.53
C ILE A 31 28.01 -1.43 -43.04
N LYS A 32 29.22 -1.44 -42.46
CA LYS A 32 29.42 -1.71 -41.04
C LYS A 32 28.76 -0.63 -40.18
N ASN A 33 28.94 0.65 -40.51
CA ASN A 33 28.40 1.76 -39.74
C ASN A 33 26.84 1.78 -39.78
N VAL A 34 26.25 1.48 -40.93
CA VAL A 34 24.79 1.36 -41.06
C VAL A 34 24.22 0.17 -40.30
N ALA A 35 24.94 -0.97 -40.29
CA ALA A 35 24.54 -2.14 -39.54
C ALA A 35 24.59 -1.91 -38.02
N ASP A 36 25.64 -1.27 -37.53
CA ASP A 36 25.80 -0.93 -36.11
C ASP A 36 24.74 0.08 -35.66
N THR A 37 24.46 1.12 -36.48
CA THR A 37 23.41 2.10 -36.17
C THR A 37 22.01 1.47 -36.17
N LYS A 38 21.73 0.52 -37.06
CA LYS A 38 20.44 -0.20 -37.03
C LYS A 38 20.27 -1.00 -35.74
N LEU A 39 21.31 -1.75 -35.34
CA LEU A 39 21.27 -2.55 -34.12
C LEU A 39 21.05 -1.65 -32.88
N GLU A 40 21.74 -0.51 -32.81
CA GLU A 40 21.59 0.46 -31.72
C GLU A 40 20.18 1.06 -31.68
N ASN A 41 19.63 1.43 -32.84
CA ASN A 41 18.25 1.93 -32.93
C ASN A 41 17.22 0.88 -32.51
N ASP A 42 17.41 -0.39 -32.90
CA ASP A 42 16.50 -1.47 -32.50
C ASP A 42 16.54 -1.70 -30.99
N LEU A 43 17.72 -1.63 -30.35
CA LEU A 43 17.85 -1.71 -28.90
C LEU A 43 17.18 -0.51 -28.19
N GLN A 44 17.38 0.70 -28.70
CA GLN A 44 16.71 1.89 -28.14
C GLN A 44 15.19 1.81 -28.28
N LEU A 45 14.67 1.31 -29.40
CA LEU A 45 13.24 1.08 -29.59
C LEU A 45 12.69 0.07 -28.56
N GLN A 46 13.40 -1.02 -28.29
CA GLN A 46 13.02 -1.99 -27.28
C GLN A 46 13.01 -1.39 -25.87
N GLU A 47 14.02 -0.57 -25.55
CA GLU A 47 14.10 0.12 -24.25
C GLU A 47 12.95 1.11 -24.08
N ILE A 48 12.67 1.92 -25.09
CA ILE A 48 11.55 2.86 -25.08
C ILE A 48 10.22 2.13 -24.97
N GLN A 49 10.04 1.03 -25.67
CA GLN A 49 8.83 0.22 -25.58
C GLN A 49 8.63 -0.33 -24.16
N GLN A 50 9.69 -0.84 -23.54
CA GLN A 50 9.65 -1.33 -22.16
C GLN A 50 9.33 -0.20 -21.16
N GLN A 51 9.85 1.00 -21.39
CA GLN A 51 9.51 2.17 -20.57
C GLN A 51 8.04 2.56 -20.72
N ILE A 52 7.49 2.54 -21.95
CA ILE A 52 6.08 2.81 -22.20
C ILE A 52 5.20 1.77 -21.52
N ASP A 53 5.53 0.49 -21.62
CA ASP A 53 4.78 -0.59 -20.99
C ASP A 53 4.76 -0.45 -19.45
N THR A 54 5.91 -0.09 -18.86
CA THR A 54 6.04 0.17 -17.42
C THR A 54 5.20 1.37 -16.99
N GLN A 55 5.28 2.49 -17.74
CA GLN A 55 4.48 3.69 -17.43
C GLN A 55 2.98 3.43 -17.61
N THR A 56 2.60 2.65 -18.62
CA THR A 56 1.21 2.27 -18.84
C THR A 56 0.68 1.41 -17.70
N ALA A 57 1.46 0.43 -17.22
CA ALA A 57 1.11 -0.38 -16.06
C ALA A 57 0.94 0.46 -14.78
N LEU A 58 1.84 1.43 -14.55
CA LEU A 58 1.72 2.36 -13.43
C LEU A 58 0.49 3.27 -13.54
N ALA A 59 0.18 3.76 -14.75
CA ALA A 59 -1.01 4.57 -14.99
C ALA A 59 -2.29 3.77 -14.73
N MET A 60 -2.37 2.52 -15.21
CA MET A 60 -3.50 1.63 -14.95
C MET A 60 -3.65 1.32 -13.45
N ALA A 61 -2.55 1.08 -12.74
CA ALA A 61 -2.57 0.86 -11.30
C ALA A 61 -3.09 2.10 -10.54
N ARG A 62 -2.68 3.31 -10.93
CA ARG A 62 -3.20 4.56 -10.38
C ARG A 62 -4.71 4.73 -10.61
N THR A 63 -5.16 4.56 -11.85
CA THR A 63 -6.59 4.69 -12.19
C THR A 63 -7.43 3.67 -11.41
N ARG A 64 -6.91 2.45 -11.22
CA ARG A 64 -7.57 1.45 -10.40
C ARG A 64 -7.65 1.86 -8.92
N MET A 65 -6.56 2.35 -8.34
CA MET A 65 -6.56 2.85 -6.95
C MET A 65 -7.50 4.05 -6.78
N GLU A 66 -7.51 4.99 -7.73
CA GLU A 66 -8.44 6.13 -7.72
C GLU A 66 -9.90 5.66 -7.77
N GLY A 67 -10.21 4.68 -8.62
CA GLY A 67 -11.55 4.08 -8.68
C GLY A 67 -11.94 3.29 -7.42
N GLU A 68 -10.99 2.69 -6.73
CA GLU A 68 -11.22 2.03 -5.43
C GLU A 68 -11.45 3.07 -4.32
N LEU A 69 -10.68 4.18 -4.31
CA LEU A 69 -10.88 5.30 -3.40
C LEU A 69 -12.24 5.98 -3.61
N GLU A 70 -12.67 6.17 -4.86
CA GLU A 70 -13.99 6.74 -5.17
C GLU A 70 -15.14 5.85 -4.67
N LYS A 71 -14.98 4.52 -4.72
CA LYS A 71 -15.96 3.56 -4.16
C LYS A 71 -16.03 3.60 -2.64
N LEU A 72 -14.93 3.93 -1.96
CA LEU A 72 -14.90 4.12 -0.51
C LEU A 72 -15.65 5.38 -0.05
N GLY A 73 -16.02 6.26 -0.99
CA GLY A 73 -16.74 7.50 -0.70
C GLY A 73 -15.85 8.60 -0.14
N ASP A 74 -16.46 9.47 0.69
CA ASP A 74 -15.75 10.62 1.26
C ASP A 74 -14.67 10.16 2.25
N VAL A 75 -13.40 10.29 1.84
CA VAL A 75 -12.22 9.90 2.66
C VAL A 75 -12.23 10.58 4.03
N ASN A 76 -12.85 11.76 4.14
CA ASN A 76 -12.98 12.47 5.41
C ASN A 76 -13.96 11.81 6.40
N LYS A 77 -14.73 10.85 5.93
CA LYS A 77 -15.67 10.06 6.78
C LYS A 77 -15.08 8.72 7.21
N LEU A 78 -13.91 8.35 6.72
CA LEU A 78 -13.27 7.12 7.15
C LEU A 78 -12.62 7.30 8.52
N PRO A 79 -12.69 6.27 9.40
CA PRO A 79 -12.01 6.29 10.68
C PRO A 79 -10.51 6.56 10.52
N VAL A 80 -9.98 7.47 11.34
CA VAL A 80 -8.58 7.89 11.27
C VAL A 80 -7.71 6.96 12.10
N VAL A 81 -6.53 6.62 11.60
CA VAL A 81 -5.45 6.01 12.40
C VAL A 81 -4.73 7.15 13.13
N ALA A 82 -4.99 7.28 14.42
CA ALA A 82 -4.42 8.35 15.25
C ALA A 82 -2.91 8.16 15.49
N THR A 83 -2.22 9.23 15.85
CA THR A 83 -0.83 9.15 16.32
C THR A 83 -0.80 8.54 17.73
N TYR A 84 0.20 7.71 18.00
CA TYR A 84 0.41 7.09 19.32
C TYR A 84 0.47 8.16 20.42
N ASP A 85 -0.04 7.89 21.36
CA ASP A 85 -0.75 7.75 22.60
C ASP A 85 -2.08 8.55 22.56
N ASN A 86 -3.05 7.99 21.83
CA ASN A 86 -4.38 8.59 21.62
C ASN A 86 -5.43 8.17 22.65
N ILE A 87 -5.02 7.43 23.69
CA ILE A 87 -5.92 6.81 24.69
C ILE A 87 -6.96 7.77 25.29
N ARG A 88 -6.58 9.04 25.48
CA ARG A 88 -7.49 10.07 26.04
C ARG A 88 -8.67 10.33 25.10
N ASN A 89 -8.40 10.52 23.81
CA ASN A 89 -9.43 10.82 22.84
C ASN A 89 -10.33 9.58 22.56
N GLU A 90 -9.74 8.39 22.55
CA GLU A 90 -10.45 7.11 22.45
C GLU A 90 -11.39 6.91 23.66
N LEU A 91 -10.90 7.21 24.86
CA LEU A 91 -11.70 7.14 26.08
C LEU A 91 -12.84 8.18 26.07
N ASP A 92 -12.60 9.40 25.61
CA ASP A 92 -13.62 10.44 25.49
C ASP A 92 -14.71 10.03 24.50
N GLU A 93 -14.34 9.43 23.35
CA GLU A 93 -15.30 8.89 22.38
C GLU A 93 -16.11 7.73 22.97
N LEU A 94 -15.45 6.78 23.65
CA LEU A 94 -16.13 5.66 24.31
C LEU A 94 -17.08 6.14 25.41
N ASN A 95 -16.69 7.11 26.21
CA ASN A 95 -17.55 7.70 27.23
C ASN A 95 -18.79 8.39 26.62
N ALA A 96 -18.60 9.11 25.50
CA ALA A 96 -19.72 9.72 24.80
C ALA A 96 -20.68 8.66 24.22
N LEU A 97 -20.15 7.58 23.66
CA LEU A 97 -20.90 6.47 23.09
C LEU A 97 -21.70 5.71 24.18
N LEU A 98 -21.09 5.51 25.34
CA LEU A 98 -21.66 4.77 26.46
C LEU A 98 -22.45 5.64 27.45
N ALA A 99 -22.58 6.95 27.22
CA ALA A 99 -23.26 7.87 28.13
C ALA A 99 -24.73 7.49 28.41
N GLY A 100 -25.40 6.78 27.50
CA GLY A 100 -26.77 6.29 27.66
C GLY A 100 -26.92 4.91 28.27
N VAL A 101 -25.79 4.26 28.65
CA VAL A 101 -25.75 2.90 29.17
C VAL A 101 -25.83 2.91 30.70
N GLY A 102 -26.53 1.93 31.28
CA GLY A 102 -26.73 1.88 32.72
C GLY A 102 -25.45 1.68 33.53
N THR A 103 -24.65 0.69 33.12
CA THR A 103 -23.34 0.41 33.70
C THR A 103 -22.39 -0.06 32.61
N TYR A 104 -21.16 0.43 32.66
CA TYR A 104 -20.11 -0.02 31.77
C TYR A 104 -18.72 -0.02 32.44
N ASP A 105 -17.82 -0.83 31.93
CA ASP A 105 -16.41 -0.90 32.30
C ASP A 105 -15.55 -0.97 31.05
N VAL A 106 -14.47 -0.18 31.00
CA VAL A 106 -13.53 -0.12 29.87
C VAL A 106 -12.14 -0.41 30.38
N LYS A 107 -11.52 -1.45 29.83
CA LYS A 107 -10.15 -1.88 30.19
C LYS A 107 -9.25 -1.77 28.97
N PHE A 108 -8.27 -0.88 29.05
CA PHE A 108 -7.20 -0.79 28.06
C PHE A 108 -6.11 -1.82 28.38
N GLY A 109 -5.77 -2.64 27.37
CA GLY A 109 -4.66 -3.56 27.45
C GLY A 109 -3.33 -2.93 27.09
N GLN A 110 -2.27 -3.73 27.15
CA GLN A 110 -0.93 -3.31 26.76
C GLN A 110 -0.88 -3.06 25.24
N PRO A 111 -0.43 -1.87 24.78
CA PRO A 111 -0.27 -1.63 23.35
C PRO A 111 0.94 -2.39 22.80
N GLU A 112 0.76 -3.00 21.65
CA GLU A 112 1.76 -3.82 20.95
C GLU A 112 2.20 -3.13 19.67
N LEU A 113 3.52 -3.07 19.43
CA LEU A 113 4.11 -2.46 18.24
C LEU A 113 4.33 -3.52 17.15
N GLU A 114 3.76 -3.29 15.97
CA GLU A 114 3.98 -4.08 14.76
C GLU A 114 4.44 -3.17 13.62
N GLY A 115 5.76 -3.04 13.44
CA GLY A 115 6.35 -2.11 12.49
C GLY A 115 6.10 -0.64 12.88
N GLU A 116 5.33 0.11 12.09
CA GLU A 116 4.92 1.48 12.39
C GLU A 116 3.50 1.56 12.99
N LEU A 117 2.81 0.44 13.07
CA LEU A 117 1.45 0.34 13.59
C LEU A 117 1.46 -0.12 15.04
N VAL A 118 0.67 0.54 15.88
CA VAL A 118 0.43 0.16 17.27
C VAL A 118 -0.97 -0.39 17.39
N ARG A 119 -1.09 -1.56 17.97
CA ARG A 119 -2.36 -2.23 18.29
C ARG A 119 -2.64 -2.07 19.76
N ARG A 120 -3.75 -1.43 20.11
CA ARG A 120 -4.19 -1.24 21.49
C ARG A 120 -5.45 -2.06 21.73
N PRO A 121 -5.37 -3.21 22.44
CA PRO A 121 -6.57 -3.96 22.79
C PRO A 121 -7.35 -3.26 23.90
N VAL A 122 -8.68 -3.27 23.76
CA VAL A 122 -9.61 -2.69 24.72
C VAL A 122 -10.79 -3.65 24.91
N THR A 123 -11.07 -4.02 26.16
CA THR A 123 -12.25 -4.80 26.52
C THR A 123 -13.30 -3.86 27.11
N ILE A 124 -14.50 -3.85 26.51
CA ILE A 124 -15.63 -3.02 26.93
C ILE A 124 -16.73 -3.96 27.40
N THR A 125 -17.15 -3.83 28.68
CA THR A 125 -18.28 -4.54 29.20
C THR A 125 -19.39 -3.55 29.54
N TYR A 126 -20.62 -3.80 29.11
CA TYR A 126 -21.73 -2.90 29.36
C TYR A 126 -23.07 -3.63 29.46
N THR A 127 -24.06 -2.98 30.10
CA THR A 127 -25.40 -3.52 30.31
C THR A 127 -26.46 -2.59 29.70
N VAL A 128 -27.27 -3.16 28.83
CA VAL A 128 -28.35 -2.45 28.09
C VAL A 128 -29.68 -3.18 28.22
N PRO A 129 -30.83 -2.51 27.94
CA PRO A 129 -32.15 -3.12 28.08
C PRO A 129 -32.51 -4.14 26.99
N SER A 130 -31.84 -4.12 25.84
CA SER A 130 -32.17 -5.01 24.71
C SER A 130 -30.96 -5.37 23.86
N TYR A 131 -31.07 -6.44 23.04
CA TYR A 131 -30.10 -6.82 22.05
C TYR A 131 -29.87 -5.75 20.98
N ASP A 132 -30.94 -5.09 20.53
CA ASP A 132 -30.85 -4.00 19.54
C ASP A 132 -30.05 -2.82 20.08
N ALA A 133 -30.23 -2.48 21.37
CA ALA A 133 -29.42 -1.44 22.00
C ALA A 133 -27.92 -1.82 22.04
N ALA A 134 -27.60 -3.09 22.30
CA ALA A 134 -26.24 -3.56 22.27
C ALA A 134 -25.60 -3.49 20.86
N LEU A 135 -26.34 -3.90 19.83
CA LEU A 135 -25.90 -3.83 18.44
C LEU A 135 -25.71 -2.39 17.93
N ASN A 136 -26.56 -1.47 18.34
CA ASN A 136 -26.43 -0.05 18.00
C ASN A 136 -25.12 0.56 18.52
N ILE A 137 -24.66 0.15 19.71
CA ILE A 137 -23.36 0.57 20.26
C ILE A 137 -22.22 0.04 19.39
N VAL A 138 -22.28 -1.23 18.99
CA VAL A 138 -21.28 -1.84 18.08
C VAL A 138 -21.22 -1.11 16.75
N GLN A 139 -22.35 -0.82 16.13
CA GLN A 139 -22.43 -0.07 14.87
C GLN A 139 -21.88 1.35 15.02
N SER A 140 -22.21 2.01 16.13
CA SER A 140 -21.71 3.36 16.40
C SER A 140 -20.20 3.37 16.59
N LEU A 141 -19.65 2.35 17.24
CA LEU A 141 -18.20 2.20 17.41
C LEU A 141 -17.48 1.96 16.07
N GLN A 142 -18.05 1.11 15.19
CA GLN A 142 -17.49 0.86 13.85
C GLN A 142 -17.49 2.11 12.97
N ASN A 143 -18.46 3.01 13.17
CA ASN A 143 -18.58 4.29 12.47
C ASN A 143 -17.92 5.46 13.23
N GLY A 144 -17.14 5.16 14.27
CA GLY A 144 -16.46 6.13 15.11
C GLY A 144 -15.34 6.88 14.39
N SER A 145 -14.73 7.83 15.09
CA SER A 145 -13.68 8.70 14.55
C SER A 145 -12.35 7.97 14.37
N TYR A 146 -12.09 6.99 15.24
CA TYR A 146 -10.80 6.27 15.26
C TYR A 146 -10.92 4.87 14.68
N ARG A 147 -9.91 4.48 13.92
CA ARG A 147 -9.86 3.14 13.33
C ARG A 147 -9.75 2.08 14.40
N CYS A 148 -10.74 1.19 14.46
CA CYS A 148 -10.74 0.02 15.33
C CYS A 148 -11.21 -1.22 14.57
N ASP A 149 -10.90 -2.38 15.14
CA ASP A 149 -11.39 -3.68 14.70
C ASP A 149 -12.01 -4.40 15.88
N ILE A 150 -13.19 -5.00 15.67
CA ILE A 150 -13.92 -5.74 16.70
C ILE A 150 -13.53 -7.21 16.55
N THR A 151 -12.79 -7.73 17.53
CA THR A 151 -12.24 -9.08 17.49
C THR A 151 -13.17 -10.13 18.09
N ASP A 152 -13.95 -9.75 19.10
CA ASP A 152 -14.96 -10.63 19.71
C ASP A 152 -16.15 -9.81 20.23
N PHE A 153 -17.34 -10.45 20.22
CA PHE A 153 -18.55 -9.85 20.71
C PHE A 153 -19.46 -10.91 21.35
N THR A 154 -19.60 -10.85 22.66
CA THR A 154 -20.45 -11.78 23.43
C THR A 154 -21.64 -11.04 24.03
N LEU A 155 -22.86 -11.61 23.85
CA LEU A 155 -24.11 -11.12 24.42
C LEU A 155 -24.72 -12.16 25.35
N THR A 156 -25.11 -11.74 26.54
CA THR A 156 -25.81 -12.59 27.53
C THR A 156 -27.06 -11.87 28.03
N GLY A 157 -28.22 -12.40 27.68
CA GLY A 157 -29.49 -11.90 28.15
C GLY A 157 -29.85 -12.43 29.54
N LYS A 158 -30.29 -11.54 30.45
CA LYS A 158 -30.93 -11.90 31.72
C LYS A 158 -32.45 -11.86 31.54
N MET A 159 -33.10 -12.98 31.79
CA MET A 159 -34.54 -13.13 31.64
C MET A 159 -35.27 -12.99 32.98
N LEU A 160 -36.45 -12.42 32.96
CA LEU A 160 -37.39 -12.44 34.07
C LEU A 160 -38.18 -13.76 34.09
N ALA A 161 -38.90 -14.02 35.19
CA ALA A 161 -39.70 -15.24 35.38
C ALA A 161 -40.85 -15.37 34.36
N ASP A 162 -41.30 -14.27 33.75
CA ASP A 162 -42.32 -14.23 32.72
C ASP A 162 -41.74 -14.50 31.28
N GLY A 163 -40.44 -14.72 31.16
CA GLY A 163 -39.75 -14.96 29.89
C GLY A 163 -39.35 -13.70 29.12
N SER A 164 -39.62 -12.51 29.67
CA SER A 164 -39.16 -11.24 29.10
C SER A 164 -37.66 -10.99 29.42
N ILE A 165 -37.00 -10.17 28.58
CA ILE A 165 -35.62 -9.76 28.79
C ILE A 165 -35.58 -8.61 29.78
N GLU A 166 -34.89 -8.79 30.92
CA GLU A 166 -34.66 -7.73 31.91
C GLU A 166 -33.50 -6.82 31.47
N SER A 167 -32.43 -7.43 31.06
CA SER A 167 -31.21 -6.74 30.61
C SER A 167 -30.34 -7.64 29.75
N VAL A 168 -29.46 -7.04 28.98
CA VAL A 168 -28.43 -7.72 28.18
C VAL A 168 -27.08 -7.21 28.61
N ASN A 169 -26.22 -8.15 29.03
CA ASN A 169 -24.81 -7.89 29.28
C ASN A 169 -24.03 -8.16 27.98
N ALA A 170 -23.28 -7.18 27.54
CA ALA A 170 -22.41 -7.26 26.38
C ALA A 170 -20.94 -7.18 26.81
N THR A 171 -20.11 -8.02 26.22
CA THR A 171 -18.64 -7.90 26.29
C THR A 171 -18.13 -7.79 24.87
N LEU A 172 -17.32 -6.78 24.63
CA LEU A 172 -16.79 -6.42 23.32
C LEU A 172 -15.27 -6.29 23.44
N ASP A 173 -14.55 -7.07 22.66
CA ASP A 173 -13.09 -6.95 22.50
C ASP A 173 -12.80 -6.19 21.22
N VAL A 174 -12.12 -5.06 21.37
CA VAL A 174 -11.81 -4.10 20.30
C VAL A 174 -10.32 -3.86 20.27
N THR A 175 -9.75 -3.75 19.07
CA THR A 175 -8.38 -3.32 18.88
C THR A 175 -8.37 -1.98 18.15
N TYR A 176 -7.92 -0.92 18.82
CA TYR A 176 -7.65 0.36 18.19
C TYR A 176 -6.29 0.34 17.50
N PHE A 177 -6.22 1.06 16.38
CA PHE A 177 -4.99 1.20 15.59
C PHE A 177 -4.46 2.62 15.69
N GLU A 178 -3.21 2.73 16.12
CA GLU A 178 -2.46 3.98 16.19
C GLU A 178 -1.20 3.88 15.33
N THR A 179 -0.57 5.01 14.99
CA THR A 179 0.70 5.04 14.24
C THR A 179 1.80 5.69 15.05
N THR A 180 3.02 5.16 14.92
CA THR A 180 4.21 5.81 15.52
C THR A 180 4.66 7.05 14.76
N ARG A 181 4.12 7.28 13.53
CA ARG A 181 4.46 8.47 12.74
C ARG A 181 3.97 9.74 13.43
N GLY A 182 4.90 10.64 13.71
CA GLY A 182 4.60 11.90 14.39
C GLY A 182 4.44 11.80 15.91
N ALA A 183 4.63 10.60 16.49
CA ALA A 183 4.60 10.42 17.93
C ALA A 183 5.84 11.07 18.59
N THR A 184 5.62 11.81 19.66
CA THR A 184 6.69 12.48 20.44
C THR A 184 7.29 11.55 21.50
N ASN A 185 6.57 10.52 21.90
CA ASN A 185 6.98 9.54 22.91
C ASN A 185 6.46 8.15 22.53
N LEU A 186 7.29 7.13 22.70
CA LEU A 186 6.97 5.73 22.43
C LEU A 186 7.05 4.85 23.69
N SER A 187 7.01 5.48 24.88
CA SER A 187 7.05 4.73 26.14
C SER A 187 5.79 3.92 26.33
N GLY A 188 5.92 2.74 26.95
CA GLY A 188 4.80 1.86 27.25
C GLY A 188 4.41 0.89 26.12
N LEU A 189 5.11 0.90 24.98
CA LEU A 189 4.92 -0.09 23.93
C LEU A 189 5.58 -1.42 24.31
N ALA A 190 4.87 -2.52 24.12
CA ALA A 190 5.46 -3.85 24.08
C ALA A 190 5.89 -4.18 22.64
N GLU A 191 7.02 -4.85 22.46
CA GLU A 191 7.38 -5.40 21.16
C GLU A 191 6.40 -6.52 20.82
N GLY A 192 5.62 -6.34 19.76
CA GLY A 192 4.72 -7.36 19.25
C GLY A 192 5.54 -8.57 18.79
N LYS A 193 5.11 -9.77 19.17
CA LYS A 193 5.68 -11.00 18.61
C LYS A 193 5.36 -11.05 17.13
N ALA A 194 6.37 -10.93 16.28
CA ALA A 194 6.26 -11.28 14.86
C ALA A 194 5.83 -12.76 14.79
N SER A 195 4.61 -13.01 14.34
CA SER A 195 4.08 -14.35 14.05
C SER A 195 4.35 -14.69 12.57
#